data_2978b8e10107a3a475884376ec621d5d
#
_entry.id   2978b8e10107a3a475884376ec621d5d
#
_cell.length_a   1.000
_cell.length_b   1.000
_cell.length_c   1.000
_cell.angle_alpha   90.00
_cell.angle_beta   90.00
_cell.angle_gamma   90.00
#
_symmetry.space_group_name_H-M   'P 1'
#
loop_
_entity.id
_entity.type
_entity.pdbx_description
1 polymer ?
#
loop_
_entity_poly.entity_id
_entity_poly.type
_entity_poly.pdbx_seq_one_letter_code
_entity_poly.pdbx_strand_id
1 'polypeptide(L)'
;DLADFGVTFDQWFSEASLADKIDEALATLDQRGFLYEKDGNIWFKSTEFGDEKDRVVKRRNGQTTYFASDIAYHLNKLQRGYTDIIDIWGSDHHGYIARVKAAIDALGYDSKKLTVLLVQFVSLWRGGEMVQMSSRSGQFVTLRDLRKEVGNDAARFYYVMRKSEQHIDFDLEIGRA
;
A
#
# COMPACT_ATOMS: atom_id res chain seq x y z
N ASP A 1 -4.35 3.99 19.14
CA ASP A 1 -5.31 2.95 18.74
C ASP A 1 -4.63 1.62 18.39
N LEU A 2 -3.58 1.61 17.51
CA LEU A 2 -2.90 0.35 17.16
C LEU A 2 -2.17 -0.28 18.35
N ALA A 3 -1.47 0.52 19.15
CA ALA A 3 -0.83 0.02 20.37
C ALA A 3 -1.84 -0.60 21.35
N ASP A 4 -3.00 0.07 21.54
CA ASP A 4 -4.09 -0.47 22.39
C ASP A 4 -4.71 -1.74 21.77
N PHE A 5 -4.61 -1.92 20.46
CA PHE A 5 -5.03 -3.13 19.75
C PHE A 5 -3.97 -4.25 19.80
N GLY A 6 -2.85 -4.00 20.48
CA GLY A 6 -1.74 -4.94 20.58
C GLY A 6 -0.88 -5.02 19.31
N VAL A 7 -0.87 -3.95 18.51
CA VAL A 7 -0.03 -3.84 17.31
C VAL A 7 1.04 -2.79 17.53
N THR A 8 2.29 -3.21 17.46
CA THR A 8 3.47 -2.36 17.60
C THR A 8 4.34 -2.46 16.35
N PHE A 9 5.10 -1.41 16.08
CA PHE A 9 6.02 -1.34 14.96
C PHE A 9 7.42 -0.99 15.45
N ASP A 10 8.42 -1.63 14.89
CA ASP A 10 9.83 -1.31 15.17
C ASP A 10 10.20 0.06 14.61
N GLN A 11 9.58 0.45 13.50
CA GLN A 11 9.80 1.74 12.88
C GLN A 11 8.50 2.35 12.33
N TRP A 12 8.21 3.57 12.76
CA TRP A 12 7.23 4.43 12.13
C TRP A 12 7.91 5.22 11.01
N PHE A 13 7.38 5.10 9.80
CA PHE A 13 7.90 5.80 8.64
C PHE A 13 6.89 6.83 8.13
N SER A 14 7.36 8.07 7.93
CA SER A 14 6.54 9.13 7.37
C SER A 14 6.82 9.29 5.87
N GLU A 15 5.80 9.17 5.03
CA GLU A 15 5.90 9.43 3.59
C GLU A 15 6.40 10.86 3.29
N ALA A 16 6.06 11.83 4.13
CA ALA A 16 6.55 13.21 4.00
C ALA A 16 8.09 13.33 4.07
N SER A 17 8.77 12.32 4.66
CA SER A 17 10.25 12.29 4.71
C SER A 17 10.90 11.81 3.41
N LEU A 18 10.09 11.46 2.39
CA LEU A 18 10.60 10.94 1.11
C LEU A 18 10.98 12.03 0.09
N ALA A 19 10.75 13.31 0.36
CA ALA A 19 10.93 14.37 -0.64
C ALA A 19 12.30 14.30 -1.35
N ASP A 20 13.39 14.28 -0.58
CA ASP A 20 14.75 14.18 -1.13
C ASP A 20 15.02 12.80 -1.77
N LYS A 21 14.35 11.76 -1.29
CA LYS A 21 14.48 10.40 -1.81
C LYS A 21 13.79 10.19 -3.15
N ILE A 22 12.78 10.96 -3.44
CA ILE A 22 12.10 10.93 -4.76
C ILE A 22 13.08 11.39 -5.84
N ASP A 23 13.80 12.48 -5.61
CA ASP A 23 14.78 12.98 -6.56
C ASP A 23 15.94 12.00 -6.77
N GLU A 24 16.42 11.35 -5.68
CA GLU A 24 17.43 10.28 -5.76
C GLU A 24 16.95 9.10 -6.62
N ALA A 25 15.73 8.63 -6.38
CA ALA A 25 15.16 7.51 -7.11
C ALA A 25 14.96 7.83 -8.61
N LEU A 26 14.43 9.01 -8.91
CA LEU A 26 14.26 9.46 -10.31
C LEU A 26 15.60 9.67 -11.01
N ALA A 27 16.60 10.26 -10.33
CA ALA A 27 17.95 10.40 -10.88
C ALA A 27 18.58 9.03 -11.19
N THR A 28 18.37 8.04 -10.32
CA THR A 28 18.85 6.67 -10.56
C THR A 28 18.20 6.06 -11.81
N LEU A 29 16.89 6.19 -11.97
CA LEU A 29 16.19 5.70 -13.16
C LEU A 29 16.63 6.42 -14.43
N ASP A 30 16.86 7.72 -14.36
CA ASP A 30 17.33 8.54 -15.50
C ASP A 30 18.73 8.13 -15.94
N GLN A 31 19.68 8.03 -15.00
CA GLN A 31 21.06 7.56 -15.26
C GLN A 31 21.11 6.18 -15.91
N ARG A 32 20.14 5.33 -15.59
CA ARG A 32 19.99 3.99 -16.17
C ARG A 32 19.23 3.99 -17.51
N GLY A 33 18.76 5.15 -17.98
CA GLY A 33 18.08 5.32 -19.28
C GLY A 33 16.60 4.90 -19.28
N PHE A 34 15.98 4.75 -18.11
CA PHE A 34 14.60 4.30 -17.98
C PHE A 34 13.58 5.44 -17.83
N LEU A 35 14.02 6.70 -17.93
CA LEU A 35 13.11 7.84 -18.03
C LEU A 35 13.14 8.45 -19.43
N TYR A 36 12.04 9.09 -19.81
CA TYR A 36 11.94 9.91 -21.00
C TYR A 36 10.92 11.02 -20.84
N GLU A 37 11.08 12.10 -21.61
CA GLU A 37 10.12 13.19 -21.62
C GLU A 37 9.12 13.03 -22.78
N LYS A 38 7.84 13.23 -22.47
CA LYS A 38 6.76 13.29 -23.46
C LYS A 38 5.66 14.22 -22.97
N ASP A 39 5.22 15.15 -23.84
CA ASP A 39 4.17 16.14 -23.55
C ASP A 39 4.45 16.97 -22.28
N GLY A 40 5.74 17.26 -22.03
CA GLY A 40 6.22 17.98 -20.85
C GLY A 40 6.17 17.18 -19.54
N ASN A 41 5.82 15.91 -19.56
CA ASN A 41 5.87 15.02 -18.41
C ASN A 41 7.09 14.10 -18.51
N ILE A 42 7.60 13.67 -17.35
CA ILE A 42 8.63 12.63 -17.29
C ILE A 42 7.93 11.29 -17.08
N TRP A 43 8.25 10.33 -17.94
CA TRP A 43 7.69 9.00 -17.97
C TRP A 43 8.73 7.96 -17.62
N PHE A 44 8.33 6.95 -16.87
CA PHE A 44 9.10 5.75 -16.60
C PHE A 44 8.69 4.64 -17.58
N LYS A 45 9.69 4.01 -18.23
CA LYS A 45 9.53 2.92 -19.19
C LYS A 45 9.18 1.61 -18.50
N SER A 46 8.07 1.57 -17.77
CA SER A 46 7.68 0.39 -17.00
C SER A 46 7.31 -0.81 -17.88
N THR A 47 6.96 -0.57 -19.15
CA THR A 47 6.69 -1.63 -20.13
C THR A 47 7.91 -2.50 -20.42
N GLU A 48 9.13 -1.97 -20.32
CA GLU A 48 10.37 -2.73 -20.49
C GLU A 48 10.54 -3.81 -19.38
N PHE A 49 9.79 -3.69 -18.29
CA PHE A 49 9.82 -4.58 -17.12
C PHE A 49 8.49 -5.31 -16.88
N GLY A 50 7.60 -5.35 -17.88
CA GLY A 50 6.37 -6.15 -17.84
C GLY A 50 5.12 -5.44 -17.28
N ASP A 51 5.14 -4.12 -17.08
CA ASP A 51 3.90 -3.35 -16.85
C ASP A 51 3.12 -3.19 -18.17
N GLU A 52 1.83 -2.98 -18.10
CA GLU A 52 0.94 -2.83 -19.27
C GLU A 52 1.23 -1.55 -20.09
N LYS A 53 1.69 -0.50 -19.42
CA LYS A 53 2.01 0.80 -20.05
C LYS A 53 3.02 1.58 -19.23
N ASP A 54 3.72 2.51 -19.89
CA ASP A 54 4.61 3.44 -19.22
C ASP A 54 3.86 4.38 -18.27
N ARG A 55 4.56 4.88 -17.27
CA ARG A 55 3.94 5.63 -16.17
C ARG A 55 4.57 7.00 -15.98
N VAL A 56 3.72 8.01 -15.81
CA VAL A 56 4.18 9.35 -15.45
C VAL A 56 4.72 9.33 -14.03
N VAL A 57 5.94 9.80 -13.84
CA VAL A 57 6.57 9.98 -12.53
C VAL A 57 6.67 11.45 -12.13
N LYS A 58 6.76 12.38 -13.11
CA LYS A 58 6.76 13.83 -12.87
C LYS A 58 5.92 14.53 -13.93
N ARG A 59 5.04 15.40 -13.49
CA ARG A 59 4.13 16.15 -14.36
C ARG A 59 4.82 17.40 -14.90
N ARG A 60 4.30 17.97 -15.99
CA ARG A 60 4.80 19.21 -16.62
C ARG A 60 4.84 20.42 -15.69
N ASN A 61 4.03 20.43 -14.62
CA ASN A 61 4.06 21.47 -13.60
C ASN A 61 5.14 21.26 -12.53
N GLY A 62 6.02 20.25 -12.71
CA GLY A 62 7.10 19.92 -11.80
C GLY A 62 6.69 19.00 -10.62
N GLN A 63 5.39 18.75 -10.43
CA GLN A 63 4.92 17.88 -9.35
C GLN A 63 5.17 16.41 -9.66
N THR A 64 5.71 15.69 -8.69
CA THR A 64 5.84 14.23 -8.74
C THR A 64 4.49 13.54 -8.53
N THR A 65 4.36 12.33 -9.02
CA THR A 65 3.17 11.51 -8.83
C THR A 65 3.31 10.65 -7.57
N TYR A 66 2.20 10.11 -7.07
CA TYR A 66 2.24 9.11 -5.99
C TYR A 66 3.13 7.92 -6.34
N PHE A 67 3.16 7.53 -7.61
CA PHE A 67 4.02 6.45 -8.06
C PHE A 67 5.52 6.78 -7.90
N ALA A 68 5.93 8.02 -8.10
CA ALA A 68 7.31 8.45 -7.82
C ALA A 68 7.64 8.33 -6.33
N SER A 69 6.70 8.64 -5.44
CA SER A 69 6.85 8.43 -4.00
C SER A 69 6.98 6.95 -3.65
N ASP A 70 6.18 6.08 -4.29
CA ASP A 70 6.26 4.62 -4.09
C ASP A 70 7.59 4.05 -4.56
N ILE A 71 8.13 4.51 -5.71
CA ILE A 71 9.46 4.13 -6.19
C ILE A 71 10.53 4.50 -5.15
N ALA A 72 10.49 5.72 -4.64
CA ALA A 72 11.43 6.19 -3.63
C ALA A 72 11.31 5.42 -2.31
N TYR A 73 10.09 5.06 -1.91
CA TYR A 73 9.86 4.29 -0.69
C TYR A 73 10.40 2.87 -0.82
N HIS A 74 10.20 2.21 -1.97
CA HIS A 74 10.77 0.87 -2.20
C HIS A 74 12.30 0.92 -2.29
N LEU A 75 12.88 1.93 -2.93
CA LEU A 75 14.33 2.15 -2.89
C LEU A 75 14.84 2.28 -1.45
N ASN A 76 14.15 3.07 -0.61
CA ASN A 76 14.49 3.21 0.79
C ASN A 76 14.40 1.88 1.56
N LYS A 77 13.35 1.07 1.33
CA LYS A 77 13.23 -0.27 1.94
C LYS A 77 14.40 -1.18 1.55
N LEU A 78 14.77 -1.19 0.27
CA LEU A 78 15.89 -1.98 -0.25
C LEU A 78 17.24 -1.53 0.33
N GLN A 79 17.44 -0.21 0.49
CA GLN A 79 18.65 0.35 1.07
C GLN A 79 18.82 0.06 2.57
N ARG A 80 17.75 -0.31 3.28
CA ARG A 80 17.83 -0.75 4.69
C ARG A 80 18.52 -2.10 4.87
N GLY A 81 18.80 -2.83 3.79
CA GLY A 81 19.54 -4.08 3.83
C GLY A 81 18.72 -5.32 4.18
N TYR A 82 17.40 -5.24 4.15
CA TYR A 82 16.54 -6.41 4.32
C TYR A 82 16.64 -7.35 3.11
N THR A 83 16.60 -8.65 3.36
CA THR A 83 16.61 -9.68 2.33
C THR A 83 15.27 -9.82 1.64
N ASP A 84 14.20 -9.63 2.40
CA ASP A 84 12.83 -9.80 1.98
C ASP A 84 11.99 -8.58 2.37
N ILE A 85 11.14 -8.16 1.46
CA ILE A 85 10.18 -7.07 1.66
C ILE A 85 8.79 -7.67 1.50
N ILE A 86 7.93 -7.46 2.48
CA ILE A 86 6.53 -7.89 2.43
C ILE A 86 5.64 -6.66 2.51
N ASP A 87 4.92 -6.38 1.44
CA ASP A 87 3.92 -5.33 1.40
C ASP A 87 2.52 -5.94 1.57
N ILE A 88 1.70 -5.31 2.41
CA ILE A 88 0.31 -5.74 2.64
C ILE A 88 -0.61 -4.66 2.06
N TRP A 89 -1.34 -5.02 0.99
CA TRP A 89 -2.20 -4.09 0.25
C TRP A 89 -3.65 -4.55 0.21
N GLY A 90 -4.58 -3.62 0.03
CA GLY A 90 -5.94 -3.95 -0.33
C GLY A 90 -6.02 -4.65 -1.70
N SER A 91 -6.96 -5.54 -1.87
CA SER A 91 -7.11 -6.35 -3.10
C SER A 91 -7.37 -5.50 -4.36
N ASP A 92 -7.90 -4.29 -4.20
CA ASP A 92 -8.07 -3.30 -5.27
C ASP A 92 -6.74 -2.79 -5.87
N HIS A 93 -5.62 -3.00 -5.19
CA HIS A 93 -4.28 -2.66 -5.66
C HIS A 93 -3.58 -3.79 -6.45
N HIS A 94 -4.27 -4.89 -6.78
CA HIS A 94 -3.68 -6.02 -7.53
C HIS A 94 -2.92 -5.56 -8.80
N GLY A 95 -3.53 -4.70 -9.62
CA GLY A 95 -2.92 -4.18 -10.85
C GLY A 95 -1.71 -3.25 -10.63
N TYR A 96 -1.40 -2.90 -9.39
CA TYR A 96 -0.27 -2.06 -9.04
C TYR A 96 1.03 -2.85 -8.82
N ILE A 97 0.94 -4.16 -8.60
CA ILE A 97 2.08 -5.03 -8.26
C ILE A 97 3.13 -5.04 -9.37
N ALA A 98 2.70 -5.27 -10.62
CA ALA A 98 3.61 -5.31 -11.77
C ALA A 98 4.40 -4.00 -11.91
N ARG A 99 3.73 -2.87 -11.70
CA ARG A 99 4.32 -1.52 -11.77
C ARG A 99 5.41 -1.30 -10.73
N VAL A 100 5.20 -1.71 -9.48
CA VAL A 100 6.19 -1.57 -8.41
C VAL A 100 7.37 -2.51 -8.63
N LYS A 101 7.11 -3.75 -9.05
CA LYS A 101 8.17 -4.70 -9.40
C LYS A 101 9.03 -4.20 -10.55
N ALA A 102 8.40 -3.63 -11.60
CA ALA A 102 9.11 -2.98 -12.70
C ALA A 102 10.06 -1.89 -12.21
N ALA A 103 9.61 -1.06 -11.27
CA ALA A 103 10.45 0.00 -10.71
C ALA A 103 11.65 -0.56 -9.91
N ILE A 104 11.44 -1.61 -9.13
CA ILE A 104 12.51 -2.29 -8.37
C ILE A 104 13.59 -2.84 -9.31
N ASP A 105 13.19 -3.54 -10.38
CA ASP A 105 14.12 -4.10 -11.36
C ASP A 105 14.86 -2.98 -12.11
N ALA A 106 14.15 -1.90 -12.50
CA ALA A 106 14.73 -0.73 -13.12
C ALA A 106 15.76 0.00 -12.23
N LEU A 107 15.53 0.02 -10.91
CA LEU A 107 16.50 0.55 -9.94
C LEU A 107 17.75 -0.34 -9.78
N GLY A 108 17.76 -1.54 -10.35
CA GLY A 108 18.88 -2.48 -10.30
C GLY A 108 18.83 -3.49 -9.15
N TYR A 109 17.68 -3.64 -8.54
CA TYR A 109 17.44 -4.65 -7.51
C TYR A 109 16.61 -5.81 -8.08
N ASP A 110 16.61 -6.94 -7.41
CA ASP A 110 15.78 -8.09 -7.77
C ASP A 110 14.36 -7.93 -7.18
N SER A 111 13.36 -7.76 -8.05
CA SER A 111 11.95 -7.62 -7.65
C SER A 111 11.37 -8.86 -6.97
N LYS A 112 12.05 -10.02 -7.04
CA LYS A 112 11.67 -11.22 -6.29
C LYS A 112 11.80 -11.04 -4.78
N LYS A 113 12.57 -10.06 -4.32
CA LYS A 113 12.64 -9.68 -2.90
C LYS A 113 11.34 -9.08 -2.38
N LEU A 114 10.45 -8.61 -3.28
CA LEU A 114 9.15 -8.07 -2.92
C LEU A 114 8.07 -9.15 -3.04
N THR A 115 7.46 -9.47 -1.90
CA THR A 115 6.22 -10.23 -1.80
C THR A 115 5.08 -9.29 -1.47
N VAL A 116 4.01 -9.31 -2.26
CA VAL A 116 2.80 -8.52 -1.98
C VAL A 116 1.70 -9.47 -1.52
N LEU A 117 1.20 -9.23 -0.31
CA LEU A 117 0.04 -9.91 0.23
C LEU A 117 -1.19 -9.04 0.01
N LEU A 118 -2.16 -9.56 -0.74
CA LEU A 118 -3.43 -8.88 -0.97
C LEU A 118 -4.43 -9.28 0.11
N VAL A 119 -5.05 -8.28 0.73
CA VAL A 119 -6.07 -8.47 1.76
C VAL A 119 -7.41 -8.00 1.23
N GLN A 120 -8.42 -8.85 1.35
CA GLN A 120 -9.79 -8.55 0.95
C GLN A 120 -10.47 -7.58 1.92
N PHE A 121 -11.54 -6.95 1.43
CA PHE A 121 -12.35 -6.05 2.23
C PHE A 121 -13.08 -6.79 3.34
N VAL A 122 -13.28 -6.07 4.44
CA VAL A 122 -14.15 -6.48 5.54
C VAL A 122 -15.42 -5.66 5.46
N SER A 123 -16.59 -6.32 5.39
CA SER A 123 -17.89 -5.68 5.52
C SER A 123 -18.35 -5.78 6.98
N LEU A 124 -18.81 -4.66 7.52
CA LEU A 124 -19.39 -4.65 8.87
C LEU A 124 -20.92 -4.80 8.76
N TRP A 125 -21.48 -5.62 9.63
CA TRP A 125 -22.90 -5.87 9.69
C TRP A 125 -23.45 -5.58 11.09
N ARG A 126 -24.70 -5.16 11.18
CA ARG A 126 -25.40 -4.94 12.44
C ARG A 126 -26.89 -5.23 12.26
N GLY A 127 -27.43 -6.16 13.03
CA GLY A 127 -28.84 -6.53 12.94
C GLY A 127 -29.26 -7.05 11.57
N GLY A 128 -28.36 -7.71 10.83
CA GLY A 128 -28.60 -8.21 9.49
C GLY A 128 -28.50 -7.17 8.38
N GLU A 129 -28.14 -5.92 8.70
CA GLU A 129 -27.92 -4.85 7.75
C GLU A 129 -26.44 -4.47 7.64
N MET A 130 -25.97 -4.23 6.42
CA MET A 130 -24.58 -3.80 6.18
C MET A 130 -24.40 -2.36 6.65
N VAL A 131 -23.40 -2.12 7.51
CA VAL A 131 -23.02 -0.80 7.97
C VAL A 131 -22.37 -0.04 6.80
N GLN A 132 -23.06 0.97 6.31
CA GLN A 132 -22.55 1.82 5.23
C GLN A 132 -21.37 2.65 5.74
N MET A 133 -20.22 2.55 5.06
CA MET A 133 -19.04 3.33 5.37
C MET A 133 -18.68 4.21 4.16
N SER A 134 -18.54 5.50 4.40
CA SER A 134 -18.13 6.43 3.36
C SER A 134 -17.23 7.52 3.95
N SER A 135 -16.01 7.57 3.47
CA SER A 135 -15.06 8.63 3.82
C SER A 135 -15.56 10.03 3.39
N ARG A 136 -16.37 10.10 2.33
CA ARG A 136 -16.93 11.37 1.83
C ARG A 136 -18.04 11.91 2.72
N SER A 137 -18.84 11.05 3.33
CA SER A 137 -19.92 11.45 4.26
C SER A 137 -19.45 11.53 5.72
N GLY A 138 -18.19 11.13 6.00
CA GLY A 138 -17.67 11.05 7.37
C GLY A 138 -18.29 9.93 8.20
N GLN A 139 -19.07 9.05 7.58
CA GLN A 139 -19.68 7.90 8.26
C GLN A 139 -18.77 6.68 8.11
N PHE A 140 -18.08 6.33 9.18
CA PHE A 140 -17.28 5.12 9.26
C PHE A 140 -17.15 4.66 10.70
N VAL A 141 -17.02 3.34 10.88
CA VAL A 141 -16.71 2.73 12.17
C VAL A 141 -15.20 2.71 12.32
N THR A 142 -14.69 3.41 13.32
CA THR A 142 -13.24 3.42 13.58
C THR A 142 -12.80 2.12 14.26
N LEU A 143 -11.50 1.79 14.17
CA LEU A 143 -10.93 0.68 14.94
C LEU A 143 -11.19 0.86 16.46
N ARG A 144 -11.20 2.11 16.93
CA ARG A 144 -11.50 2.46 18.32
C ARG A 144 -12.94 2.10 18.69
N ASP A 145 -13.89 2.39 17.81
CA ASP A 145 -15.30 2.09 18.03
C ASP A 145 -15.53 0.58 18.00
N LEU A 146 -14.95 -0.11 17.02
CA LEU A 146 -14.99 -1.58 16.93
C LEU A 146 -14.47 -2.24 18.24
N ARG A 147 -13.30 -1.80 18.70
CA ARG A 147 -12.70 -2.33 19.94
C ARG A 147 -13.55 -2.09 21.18
N LYS A 148 -14.17 -0.91 21.27
CA LYS A 148 -15.09 -0.61 22.39
C LYS A 148 -16.34 -1.48 22.36
N GLU A 149 -16.79 -1.83 21.17
CA GLU A 149 -18.02 -2.58 20.98
C GLU A 149 -17.85 -4.07 21.19
N VAL A 150 -16.82 -4.69 20.63
CA VAL A 150 -16.62 -6.15 20.66
C VAL A 150 -15.41 -6.61 21.48
N GLY A 151 -14.54 -5.69 21.89
CA GLY A 151 -13.29 -6.00 22.57
C GLY A 151 -12.14 -6.33 21.61
N ASN A 152 -10.90 -6.29 22.13
CA ASN A 152 -9.70 -6.54 21.35
C ASN A 152 -9.61 -7.98 20.86
N ASP A 153 -9.87 -8.94 21.73
CA ASP A 153 -9.66 -10.37 21.43
C ASP A 153 -10.64 -10.85 20.37
N ALA A 154 -11.93 -10.48 20.47
CA ALA A 154 -12.92 -10.80 19.46
C ALA A 154 -12.58 -10.17 18.10
N ALA A 155 -12.22 -8.88 18.09
CA ALA A 155 -11.84 -8.20 16.84
C ALA A 155 -10.61 -8.86 16.21
N ARG A 156 -9.56 -9.15 16.97
CA ARG A 156 -8.34 -9.82 16.49
C ARG A 156 -8.63 -11.23 15.95
N PHE A 157 -9.45 -12.00 16.69
CA PHE A 157 -9.85 -13.34 16.26
C PHE A 157 -10.56 -13.30 14.90
N TYR A 158 -11.50 -12.38 14.71
CA TYR A 158 -12.22 -12.23 13.45
C TYR A 158 -11.28 -11.94 12.28
N TYR A 159 -10.28 -11.06 12.45
CA TYR A 159 -9.32 -10.74 11.39
C TYR A 159 -8.42 -11.92 11.00
N VAL A 160 -8.13 -12.84 11.92
CA VAL A 160 -7.22 -13.97 11.63
C VAL A 160 -7.94 -15.29 11.36
N MET A 161 -9.26 -15.37 11.55
CA MET A 161 -10.03 -16.61 11.33
C MET A 161 -10.21 -16.96 9.84
N ARG A 162 -9.95 -16.01 8.96
CA ARG A 162 -10.04 -16.18 7.51
C ARG A 162 -8.68 -15.93 6.88
N LYS A 163 -8.46 -16.51 5.70
CA LYS A 163 -7.28 -16.20 4.91
C LYS A 163 -7.38 -14.77 4.36
N SER A 164 -6.25 -14.14 4.10
CA SER A 164 -6.17 -12.75 3.63
C SER A 164 -6.95 -12.49 2.33
N GLU A 165 -7.01 -13.47 1.44
CA GLU A 165 -7.73 -13.39 0.17
C GLU A 165 -9.24 -13.62 0.29
N GLN A 166 -9.74 -13.98 1.47
CA GLN A 166 -11.16 -14.22 1.69
C GLN A 166 -11.86 -12.97 2.22
N HIS A 167 -13.04 -12.69 1.67
CA HIS A 167 -13.92 -11.66 2.20
C HIS A 167 -14.39 -12.00 3.61
N ILE A 168 -14.47 -11.01 4.49
CA ILE A 168 -14.96 -11.15 5.86
C ILE A 168 -16.23 -10.31 6.02
N ASP A 169 -17.31 -10.95 6.40
CA ASP A 169 -18.49 -10.30 6.92
C ASP A 169 -18.41 -10.30 8.45
N PHE A 170 -18.17 -9.14 9.03
CA PHE A 170 -18.01 -8.97 10.46
C PHE A 170 -19.32 -8.48 11.07
N ASP A 171 -20.03 -9.35 11.76
CA ASP A 171 -21.25 -8.99 12.47
C ASP A 171 -20.91 -8.48 13.89
N LEU A 172 -21.23 -7.22 14.14
CA LEU A 172 -20.93 -6.54 15.40
C LEU A 172 -21.74 -7.08 16.58
N GLU A 173 -22.89 -7.70 16.34
CA GLU A 173 -23.72 -8.29 17.40
C GLU A 173 -23.19 -9.65 17.84
N ILE A 174 -22.74 -10.47 16.89
CA ILE A 174 -22.12 -11.77 17.18
C ILE A 174 -20.77 -11.60 17.89
N GLY A 175 -20.03 -10.56 17.58
CA GLY A 175 -18.75 -10.25 18.22
C GLY A 175 -18.85 -9.88 19.72
N ARG A 176 -20.05 -9.66 20.24
CA ARG A 176 -20.30 -9.35 21.67
C ARG A 176 -20.57 -10.58 22.54
N ALA A 177 -20.72 -11.78 21.96
CA ALA A 177 -21.14 -12.99 22.69
C ALA A 177 -19.97 -13.71 23.41
#